data_ea75e1515c08caaa019cc1735a5c6391
#
_entry.id   ea75e1515c08caaa019cc1735a5c6391
#
_cell.length_a   1.000
_cell.length_b   1.000
_cell.length_c   1.000
_cell.angle_alpha   90.00
_cell.angle_beta   90.00
_cell.angle_gamma   90.00
#
_symmetry.space_group_name_H-M   'P 1'
#
loop_
_entity.id
_entity.type
_entity.pdbx_description
1 polymer ?
#
loop_
_entity_poly.entity_id
_entity_poly.type
_entity_poly.pdbx_seq_one_letter_code
_entity_poly.pdbx_strand_id
1 'polypeptide(L)'
;TEEPRLVLNWRGKDIVNISRAFLDTNGAHQETSVLVDIPDDKANYLEAKPVDDVKGRWLKTLADLNECSQKGLVERFDGSIGAGSVLMPFGGKYQLTETQAMVAKLPVLKGKCDTVTMMAYGFDPYLSKWSPYHGAMYAVTDSVAKIVAAGGDYSKIRFTYQEYFRRMTEDPSRWSQPFAALLGAYEAQMG
;
A
#
# COMPACT_ATOMS: atom_id res chain seq x y z
N THR A 1 4.99 -22.06 32.52
CA THR A 1 3.57 -22.42 32.58
C THR A 1 3.28 -23.42 31.47
N GLU A 2 2.45 -24.42 31.73
CA GLU A 2 2.03 -25.41 30.72
C GLU A 2 1.32 -24.74 29.53
N GLU A 3 0.58 -23.66 29.80
CA GLU A 3 -0.04 -22.84 28.78
C GLU A 3 0.81 -21.58 28.49
N PRO A 4 1.23 -21.34 27.24
CA PRO A 4 1.92 -20.11 26.86
C PRO A 4 1.01 -18.89 27.09
N ARG A 5 1.49 -17.89 27.81
CA ARG A 5 0.74 -16.67 28.15
C ARG A 5 1.58 -15.42 27.97
N LEU A 6 0.95 -14.31 27.59
CA LEU A 6 1.50 -12.98 27.73
C LEU A 6 1.17 -12.44 29.13
N VAL A 7 2.19 -12.23 29.95
CA VAL A 7 2.03 -11.72 31.29
C VAL A 7 2.83 -10.43 31.41
N LEU A 8 2.17 -9.34 31.81
CA LEU A 8 2.83 -8.10 32.18
C LEU A 8 2.60 -7.85 33.67
N ASN A 9 3.71 -7.81 34.41
CA ASN A 9 3.67 -7.56 35.86
C ASN A 9 4.12 -6.13 36.16
N TRP A 10 3.37 -5.47 37.01
CA TRP A 10 3.72 -4.17 37.54
C TRP A 10 3.54 -4.12 39.08
N ARG A 11 4.62 -3.79 39.77
CA ARG A 11 4.65 -3.72 41.22
C ARG A 11 4.07 -4.95 41.92
N GLY A 12 4.42 -6.14 41.42
CA GLY A 12 3.99 -7.42 41.97
C GLY A 12 2.56 -7.83 41.64
N LYS A 13 1.89 -7.13 40.74
CA LYS A 13 0.56 -7.49 40.22
C LYS A 13 0.58 -7.70 38.71
N ASP A 14 -0.08 -8.73 38.26
CA ASP A 14 -0.32 -8.94 36.83
C ASP A 14 -1.35 -7.92 36.33
N ILE A 15 -0.92 -7.03 35.44
CA ILE A 15 -1.80 -6.05 34.77
C ILE A 15 -2.31 -6.56 33.45
N VAL A 16 -1.63 -7.56 32.85
CA VAL A 16 -2.08 -8.33 31.71
C VAL A 16 -1.75 -9.80 31.98
N ASN A 17 -2.66 -10.70 31.70
CA ASN A 17 -2.44 -12.12 31.77
C ASN A 17 -3.38 -12.81 30.75
N ILE A 18 -2.92 -12.94 29.50
CA ILE A 18 -3.72 -13.38 28.35
C ILE A 18 -3.06 -14.62 27.75
N SER A 19 -3.82 -15.65 27.40
CA SER A 19 -3.31 -16.83 26.73
C SER A 19 -2.81 -16.51 25.31
N ARG A 20 -1.73 -17.15 24.87
CA ARG A 20 -1.26 -17.04 23.49
C ARG A 20 -2.30 -17.58 22.50
N ALA A 21 -3.04 -18.64 22.88
CA ALA A 21 -4.11 -19.16 22.07
C ALA A 21 -5.16 -18.08 21.72
N PHE A 22 -5.54 -17.26 22.70
CA PHE A 22 -6.45 -16.13 22.45
C PHE A 22 -5.84 -15.06 21.55
N LEU A 23 -4.57 -14.72 21.76
CA LEU A 23 -3.86 -13.74 20.91
C LEU A 23 -3.68 -14.22 19.48
N ASP A 24 -3.38 -15.51 19.29
CA ASP A 24 -3.14 -16.10 17.97
C ASP A 24 -4.43 -16.22 17.12
N THR A 25 -5.59 -16.17 17.75
CA THR A 25 -6.90 -16.17 17.06
C THR A 25 -7.41 -14.75 16.73
N ASN A 26 -6.66 -13.70 17.07
CA ASN A 26 -7.12 -12.31 16.98
C ASN A 26 -8.45 -12.03 17.72
N GLY A 27 -8.78 -12.84 18.72
CA GLY A 27 -10.00 -12.74 19.50
C GLY A 27 -11.06 -13.75 19.12
N ALA A 28 -12.34 -13.37 19.18
CA ALA A 28 -13.46 -14.24 18.84
C ALA A 28 -13.60 -14.44 17.33
N HIS A 29 -13.92 -15.67 16.90
CA HIS A 29 -14.34 -15.93 15.54
C HIS A 29 -15.61 -15.15 15.23
N GLN A 30 -15.57 -14.40 14.13
CA GLN A 30 -16.72 -13.66 13.64
C GLN A 30 -17.11 -14.21 12.27
N GLU A 31 -18.41 -14.44 12.11
CA GLU A 31 -18.99 -14.84 10.83
C GLU A 31 -19.85 -13.69 10.32
N THR A 32 -19.76 -13.40 9.03
CA THR A 32 -20.58 -12.38 8.38
C THR A 32 -20.93 -12.79 6.97
N SER A 33 -22.01 -12.24 6.47
CA SER A 33 -22.38 -12.35 5.06
C SER A 33 -21.90 -11.13 4.31
N VAL A 34 -21.46 -11.31 3.08
CA VAL A 34 -20.99 -10.23 2.22
C VAL A 34 -21.81 -10.20 0.96
N LEU A 35 -22.34 -9.02 0.64
CA LEU A 35 -22.96 -8.74 -0.65
C LEU A 35 -21.99 -7.92 -1.48
N VAL A 36 -21.39 -8.53 -2.50
CA VAL A 36 -20.40 -7.88 -3.37
C VAL A 36 -21.11 -7.18 -4.53
N ASP A 37 -20.92 -5.86 -4.61
CA ASP A 37 -21.46 -5.08 -5.71
C ASP A 37 -20.56 -5.22 -6.96
N ILE A 38 -21.19 -5.34 -8.13
CA ILE A 38 -20.50 -5.29 -9.41
C ILE A 38 -20.33 -3.82 -9.79
N PRO A 39 -19.13 -3.38 -10.22
CA PRO A 39 -18.92 -2.00 -10.66
C PRO A 39 -19.83 -1.64 -11.84
N ASP A 40 -20.34 -0.41 -11.87
CA ASP A 40 -21.14 0.09 -13.00
C ASP A 40 -20.24 0.32 -14.22
N ASP A 41 -20.47 -0.45 -15.28
CA ASP A 41 -19.70 -0.35 -16.53
C ASP A 41 -19.80 1.04 -17.18
N LYS A 42 -20.93 1.76 -16.99
CA LYS A 42 -21.10 3.12 -17.51
C LYS A 42 -20.20 4.14 -16.81
N ALA A 43 -19.78 3.82 -15.60
CA ALA A 43 -18.84 4.61 -14.82
C ALA A 43 -17.40 4.10 -14.91
N ASN A 44 -17.11 3.20 -15.86
CA ASN A 44 -15.81 2.60 -16.03
C ASN A 44 -14.70 3.66 -16.11
N TYR A 45 -13.82 3.62 -15.13
CA TYR A 45 -12.71 4.58 -15.02
C TYR A 45 -11.70 4.44 -16.16
N LEU A 46 -11.51 3.23 -16.68
CA LEU A 46 -10.55 2.91 -17.73
C LEU A 46 -11.08 3.23 -19.14
N GLU A 47 -12.35 3.58 -19.27
CA GLU A 47 -12.92 3.91 -20.58
C GLU A 47 -12.42 5.27 -21.08
N ALA A 48 -11.86 5.25 -22.31
CA ALA A 48 -11.38 6.49 -22.93
C ALA A 48 -12.53 7.43 -23.22
N LYS A 49 -12.46 8.66 -22.71
CA LYS A 49 -13.45 9.70 -22.97
C LYS A 49 -12.95 10.64 -24.07
N PRO A 50 -13.81 11.05 -25.03
CA PRO A 50 -13.44 12.06 -26.02
C PRO A 50 -12.94 13.35 -25.35
N VAL A 51 -11.92 13.96 -25.95
CA VAL A 51 -11.32 15.19 -25.46
C VAL A 51 -11.35 16.23 -26.59
N ASP A 52 -12.22 17.21 -26.49
CA ASP A 52 -12.36 18.28 -27.47
C ASP A 52 -11.28 19.37 -27.28
N ASP A 53 -10.95 19.69 -26.03
CA ASP A 53 -9.87 20.62 -25.67
C ASP A 53 -8.69 19.87 -25.01
N VAL A 54 -7.76 19.43 -25.85
CA VAL A 54 -6.56 18.70 -25.41
C VAL A 54 -5.70 19.54 -24.47
N LYS A 55 -5.51 20.84 -24.77
CA LYS A 55 -4.67 21.72 -23.95
C LYS A 55 -5.30 21.96 -22.57
N GLY A 56 -6.59 22.27 -22.53
CA GLY A 56 -7.31 22.48 -21.28
C GLY A 56 -7.35 21.21 -20.43
N ARG A 57 -7.57 20.04 -21.06
CA ARG A 57 -7.54 18.76 -20.37
C ARG A 57 -6.16 18.46 -19.77
N TRP A 58 -5.09 18.67 -20.53
CA TRP A 58 -3.71 18.50 -20.07
C TRP A 58 -3.42 19.38 -18.86
N LEU A 59 -3.70 20.69 -18.95
CA LEU A 59 -3.47 21.61 -17.84
C LEU A 59 -4.28 21.22 -16.60
N LYS A 60 -5.51 20.76 -16.78
CA LYS A 60 -6.35 20.28 -15.68
C LYS A 60 -5.76 19.03 -15.03
N THR A 61 -5.28 18.08 -15.82
CA THR A 61 -4.61 16.87 -15.28
C THR A 61 -3.36 17.23 -14.48
N LEU A 62 -2.49 18.09 -15.01
CA LEU A 62 -1.29 18.54 -14.30
C LEU A 62 -1.59 19.34 -13.02
N ALA A 63 -2.76 19.93 -12.90
CA ALA A 63 -3.20 20.64 -11.70
C ALA A 63 -3.93 19.74 -10.69
N ASP A 64 -4.24 18.50 -11.05
CA ASP A 64 -4.86 17.54 -10.14
C ASP A 64 -3.89 17.18 -9.01
N LEU A 65 -4.40 17.14 -7.79
CA LEU A 65 -3.57 16.86 -6.61
C LEU A 65 -2.94 15.46 -6.60
N ASN A 66 -3.49 14.52 -7.36
CA ASN A 66 -2.92 13.18 -7.50
C ASN A 66 -1.82 13.11 -8.59
N GLU A 67 -1.81 14.08 -9.51
CA GLU A 67 -0.92 14.09 -10.68
C GLU A 67 0.16 15.19 -10.60
N CYS A 68 -0.10 16.26 -9.83
CA CYS A 68 0.87 17.35 -9.69
C CYS A 68 2.11 16.89 -8.90
N SER A 69 3.25 17.56 -9.17
CA SER A 69 4.51 17.25 -8.47
C SER A 69 4.37 17.36 -6.95
N GLN A 70 4.76 16.30 -6.25
CA GLN A 70 4.80 16.24 -4.79
C GLN A 70 6.14 16.71 -4.20
N LYS A 71 7.04 17.28 -5.03
CA LYS A 71 8.40 17.66 -4.63
C LYS A 71 8.43 18.55 -3.38
N GLY A 72 7.58 19.53 -3.30
CA GLY A 72 7.51 20.43 -2.15
C GLY A 72 7.14 19.75 -0.83
N LEU A 73 6.38 18.66 -0.87
CA LEU A 73 6.08 17.82 0.30
C LEU A 73 7.25 16.93 0.65
N VAL A 74 7.84 16.28 -0.34
CA VAL A 74 8.96 15.34 -0.15
C VAL A 74 10.19 16.03 0.40
N GLU A 75 10.49 17.26 -0.05
CA GLU A 75 11.64 18.06 0.42
C GLU A 75 11.53 18.49 1.89
N ARG A 76 10.38 18.31 2.53
CA ARG A 76 10.23 18.53 3.97
C ARG A 76 10.75 17.38 4.83
N PHE A 77 11.04 16.24 4.22
CA PHE A 77 11.52 15.04 4.88
C PHE A 77 12.97 14.76 4.51
N ASP A 78 13.71 14.19 5.44
CA ASP A 78 15.13 13.90 5.25
C ASP A 78 15.34 12.62 4.43
N GLY A 79 15.45 12.77 3.11
CA GLY A 79 15.64 11.64 2.19
C GLY A 79 17.01 10.95 2.31
N SER A 80 17.96 11.53 3.05
CA SER A 80 19.34 11.04 3.17
C SER A 80 19.74 10.63 4.60
N ILE A 81 18.80 10.57 5.54
CA ILE A 81 19.11 10.17 6.92
C ILE A 81 19.78 8.80 6.96
N GLY A 82 20.84 8.70 7.76
CA GLY A 82 21.64 7.48 7.90
C GLY A 82 22.58 7.22 6.72
N ALA A 83 22.63 8.09 5.71
CA ALA A 83 23.49 7.98 4.53
C ALA A 83 23.39 6.63 3.78
N GLY A 84 22.26 5.94 3.93
CA GLY A 84 21.99 4.64 3.30
C GLY A 84 21.20 4.73 1.98
N SER A 85 20.67 5.91 1.62
CA SER A 85 19.84 6.06 0.42
C SER A 85 20.66 5.80 -0.86
N VAL A 86 20.18 4.85 -1.66
CA VAL A 86 20.75 4.55 -2.99
C VAL A 86 20.00 5.34 -4.06
N LEU A 87 18.66 5.40 -3.96
CA LEU A 87 17.84 6.24 -4.79
C LEU A 87 17.25 7.37 -3.95
N MET A 88 17.52 8.60 -4.39
CA MET A 88 16.89 9.79 -3.81
C MET A 88 15.49 9.98 -4.38
N PRO A 89 14.59 10.65 -3.65
CA PRO A 89 13.19 10.84 -4.08
C PRO A 89 13.04 11.50 -5.47
N PHE A 90 14.00 12.36 -5.83
CA PHE A 90 14.08 12.98 -7.16
C PHE A 90 15.47 12.79 -7.73
N GLY A 91 15.55 12.30 -8.95
CA GLY A 91 16.78 12.04 -9.68
C GLY A 91 16.92 12.86 -10.96
N GLY A 92 17.87 12.44 -11.79
CA GLY A 92 18.21 13.09 -13.04
C GLY A 92 19.06 14.34 -12.86
N LYS A 93 19.50 14.93 -13.99
CA LYS A 93 20.40 16.11 -14.00
C LYS A 93 19.84 17.31 -13.23
N TYR A 94 18.54 17.49 -13.28
CA TYR A 94 17.85 18.63 -12.65
C TYR A 94 17.14 18.26 -11.36
N GLN A 95 17.24 17.01 -10.91
CA GLN A 95 16.55 16.48 -9.73
C GLN A 95 15.02 16.75 -9.77
N LEU A 96 14.43 16.52 -10.93
CA LEU A 96 13.01 16.70 -11.19
C LEU A 96 12.30 15.39 -11.54
N THR A 97 13.05 14.31 -11.81
CA THR A 97 12.51 13.01 -12.14
C THR A 97 12.17 12.27 -10.85
N GLU A 98 10.91 12.02 -10.63
CA GLU A 98 10.44 11.30 -9.44
C GLU A 98 10.94 9.85 -9.44
N THR A 99 11.45 9.42 -8.30
CA THR A 99 11.84 8.03 -8.05
C THR A 99 10.71 7.33 -7.31
N GLN A 100 10.09 6.36 -7.95
CA GLN A 100 8.87 5.72 -7.43
C GLN A 100 9.14 4.53 -6.49
N ALA A 101 10.39 4.25 -6.17
CA ALA A 101 10.77 3.23 -5.21
C ALA A 101 11.85 3.75 -4.27
N MET A 102 11.77 3.39 -3.01
CA MET A 102 12.84 3.57 -2.06
C MET A 102 13.84 2.44 -2.23
N VAL A 103 15.13 2.77 -2.33
CA VAL A 103 16.25 1.82 -2.27
C VAL A 103 17.27 2.34 -1.28
N ALA A 104 17.55 1.55 -0.25
CA ALA A 104 18.49 1.93 0.79
C ALA A 104 19.37 0.75 1.21
N LYS A 105 20.63 1.04 1.52
CA LYS A 105 21.56 0.04 2.08
C LYS A 105 21.14 -0.38 3.48
N LEU A 106 21.30 -1.65 3.79
CA LEU A 106 21.10 -2.13 5.15
C LEU A 106 22.15 -1.50 6.07
N PRO A 107 21.72 -0.91 7.21
CA PRO A 107 22.64 -0.36 8.17
C PRO A 107 23.44 -1.48 8.87
N VAL A 108 24.75 -1.30 8.99
CA VAL A 108 25.63 -2.19 9.72
C VAL A 108 26.44 -1.43 10.75
N LEU A 109 26.71 -2.04 11.90
CA LEU A 109 27.45 -1.39 12.97
C LEU A 109 28.94 -1.17 12.63
N LYS A 110 29.51 -2.05 11.82
CA LYS A 110 30.92 -1.98 11.37
C LYS A 110 31.05 -2.49 9.95
N GLY A 111 31.98 -1.90 9.20
CA GLY A 111 32.27 -2.30 7.83
C GLY A 111 31.36 -1.66 6.78
N LYS A 112 31.27 -2.28 5.61
CA LYS A 112 30.42 -1.86 4.49
C LYS A 112 29.44 -2.95 4.14
N CYS A 113 28.23 -2.57 3.76
CA CYS A 113 27.20 -3.49 3.28
C CYS A 113 26.69 -2.98 1.94
N ASP A 114 26.66 -3.84 0.93
CA ASP A 114 26.12 -3.53 -0.40
C ASP A 114 24.74 -4.17 -0.61
N THR A 115 24.23 -4.90 0.39
CA THR A 115 22.85 -5.38 0.40
C THR A 115 21.90 -4.19 0.59
N VAL A 116 20.85 -4.15 -0.21
CA VAL A 116 19.83 -3.12 -0.16
C VAL A 116 18.46 -3.69 0.21
N THR A 117 17.65 -2.85 0.81
CA THR A 117 16.21 -3.04 0.93
C THR A 117 15.52 -2.13 -0.07
N MET A 118 14.41 -2.61 -0.63
CA MET A 118 13.59 -1.86 -1.57
C MET A 118 12.15 -1.82 -1.06
N MET A 119 11.49 -0.70 -1.28
CA MET A 119 10.08 -0.52 -0.94
C MET A 119 9.40 0.36 -1.97
N ALA A 120 8.22 -0.04 -2.40
CA ALA A 120 7.35 0.76 -3.26
C ALA A 120 5.90 0.56 -2.84
N TYR A 121 5.04 1.45 -3.28
CA TYR A 121 3.61 1.32 -3.09
C TYR A 121 2.88 1.46 -4.42
N GLY A 122 1.68 0.90 -4.49
CA GLY A 122 0.75 1.07 -5.59
C GLY A 122 -0.60 1.53 -5.07
N PHE A 123 -1.20 2.51 -5.72
CA PHE A 123 -2.54 3.00 -5.40
C PHE A 123 -3.03 3.97 -6.46
N ASP A 124 -4.26 3.75 -6.95
CA ASP A 124 -5.01 4.72 -7.75
C ASP A 124 -6.35 5.01 -7.06
N PRO A 125 -6.55 6.23 -6.53
CA PRO A 125 -7.75 6.57 -5.79
C PRO A 125 -9.02 6.60 -6.66
N TYR A 126 -8.91 6.95 -7.93
CA TYR A 126 -10.05 7.01 -8.84
C TYR A 126 -10.50 5.63 -9.28
N LEU A 127 -9.55 4.77 -9.63
CA LEU A 127 -9.81 3.38 -9.96
C LEU A 127 -10.38 2.63 -8.76
N SER A 128 -9.79 2.82 -7.58
CA SER A 128 -10.24 2.18 -6.34
C SER A 128 -11.64 2.64 -5.91
N LYS A 129 -11.98 3.90 -6.21
CA LYS A 129 -13.33 4.44 -5.95
C LYS A 129 -14.38 3.84 -6.86
N TRP A 130 -14.06 3.59 -8.13
CA TRP A 130 -14.96 2.95 -9.08
C TRP A 130 -15.09 1.45 -8.79
N SER A 131 -13.98 0.77 -8.60
CA SER A 131 -13.93 -0.66 -8.33
C SER A 131 -12.79 -1.00 -7.37
N PRO A 132 -13.07 -1.28 -6.11
CA PRO A 132 -12.06 -1.72 -5.15
C PRO A 132 -11.29 -2.97 -5.60
N TYR A 133 -11.95 -3.89 -6.31
CA TYR A 133 -11.33 -5.07 -6.89
C TYR A 133 -10.23 -4.71 -7.90
N HIS A 134 -10.57 -3.92 -8.93
CA HIS A 134 -9.59 -3.49 -9.94
C HIS A 134 -8.53 -2.54 -9.35
N GLY A 135 -8.93 -1.69 -8.39
CA GLY A 135 -7.99 -0.83 -7.67
C GLY A 135 -6.93 -1.61 -6.91
N ALA A 136 -7.32 -2.70 -6.26
CA ALA A 136 -6.38 -3.57 -5.55
C ALA A 136 -5.48 -4.37 -6.49
N MET A 137 -6.00 -4.90 -7.59
CA MET A 137 -5.18 -5.53 -8.64
C MET A 137 -4.14 -4.57 -9.20
N TYR A 138 -4.57 -3.35 -9.52
CA TYR A 138 -3.67 -2.28 -9.98
C TYR A 138 -2.59 -1.97 -8.94
N ALA A 139 -2.97 -1.83 -7.68
CA ALA A 139 -2.04 -1.50 -6.60
C ALA A 139 -0.93 -2.57 -6.44
N VAL A 140 -1.29 -3.85 -6.54
CA VAL A 140 -0.31 -4.95 -6.53
C VAL A 140 0.62 -4.84 -7.75
N THR A 141 0.06 -4.76 -8.94
CA THR A 141 0.83 -4.72 -10.20
C THR A 141 1.75 -3.50 -10.27
N ASP A 142 1.24 -2.32 -9.90
CA ASP A 142 2.00 -1.07 -9.91
C ASP A 142 3.18 -1.12 -8.91
N SER A 143 2.95 -1.61 -7.69
CA SER A 143 4.03 -1.75 -6.70
C SER A 143 5.11 -2.74 -7.14
N VAL A 144 4.73 -3.86 -7.76
CA VAL A 144 5.68 -4.83 -8.33
C VAL A 144 6.48 -4.20 -9.47
N ALA A 145 5.81 -3.51 -10.40
CA ALA A 145 6.47 -2.85 -11.53
C ALA A 145 7.52 -1.84 -11.07
N LYS A 146 7.23 -1.06 -10.03
CA LYS A 146 8.16 -0.09 -9.43
C LYS A 146 9.39 -0.76 -8.81
N ILE A 147 9.23 -1.87 -8.12
CA ILE A 147 10.35 -2.65 -7.57
C ILE A 147 11.21 -3.24 -8.69
N VAL A 148 10.59 -3.81 -9.72
CA VAL A 148 11.32 -4.37 -10.88
C VAL A 148 12.05 -3.27 -11.64
N ALA A 149 11.44 -2.11 -11.85
CA ALA A 149 12.07 -0.95 -12.48
C ALA A 149 13.28 -0.44 -11.67
N ALA A 150 13.26 -0.60 -10.34
CA ALA A 150 14.40 -0.30 -9.47
C ALA A 150 15.47 -1.40 -9.43
N GLY A 151 15.31 -2.50 -10.17
CA GLY A 151 16.25 -3.62 -10.26
C GLY A 151 15.97 -4.77 -9.28
N GLY A 152 14.80 -4.79 -8.64
CA GLY A 152 14.38 -5.84 -7.72
C GLY A 152 13.88 -7.09 -8.43
N ASP A 153 14.01 -8.22 -7.74
CA ASP A 153 13.51 -9.52 -8.18
C ASP A 153 12.05 -9.68 -7.68
N TYR A 154 11.10 -9.74 -8.61
CA TYR A 154 9.67 -9.84 -8.28
C TYR A 154 9.34 -11.08 -7.43
N SER A 155 10.06 -12.20 -7.61
CA SER A 155 9.82 -13.43 -6.86
C SER A 155 10.13 -13.33 -5.36
N LYS A 156 10.88 -12.29 -4.96
CA LYS A 156 11.28 -12.03 -3.57
C LYS A 156 10.43 -10.97 -2.89
N ILE A 157 9.49 -10.37 -3.59
CA ILE A 157 8.60 -9.35 -3.03
C ILE A 157 7.72 -9.96 -1.94
N ARG A 158 7.48 -9.17 -0.90
CA ARG A 158 6.47 -9.44 0.13
C ARG A 158 5.58 -8.22 0.25
N PHE A 159 4.28 -8.47 0.35
CA PHE A 159 3.29 -7.40 0.42
C PHE A 159 2.87 -7.15 1.86
N THR A 160 2.64 -5.89 2.14
CA THR A 160 1.82 -5.44 3.25
C THR A 160 0.68 -4.61 2.68
N TYR A 161 -0.53 -4.83 3.18
CA TYR A 161 -1.70 -4.10 2.74
C TYR A 161 -2.14 -3.17 3.85
N GLN A 162 -2.46 -1.93 3.47
CA GLN A 162 -3.13 -1.00 4.33
C GLN A 162 -4.45 -0.63 3.68
N GLU A 163 -5.52 -0.95 4.36
CA GLU A 163 -6.88 -0.73 3.89
C GLU A 163 -7.56 0.31 4.77
N TYR A 164 -8.35 1.17 4.14
CA TYR A 164 -9.11 2.20 4.81
C TYR A 164 -10.51 2.29 4.23
N PHE A 165 -11.46 1.70 4.93
CA PHE A 165 -12.87 1.67 4.52
C PHE A 165 -13.77 2.34 5.55
N ARG A 166 -15.03 2.55 5.17
CA ARG A 166 -16.04 3.02 6.11
C ARG A 166 -16.22 2.01 7.24
N ARG A 167 -16.66 2.50 8.42
CA ARG A 167 -16.93 1.63 9.57
C ARG A 167 -17.83 0.46 9.17
N MET A 168 -17.38 -0.74 9.48
CA MET A 168 -18.15 -1.98 9.28
C MET A 168 -19.32 -2.03 10.26
N THR A 169 -20.43 -2.57 9.79
CA THR A 169 -21.67 -2.82 10.55
C THR A 169 -22.15 -4.24 10.25
N GLU A 170 -23.30 -4.61 10.78
CA GLU A 170 -23.94 -5.89 10.45
C GLU A 170 -24.56 -5.92 9.02
N ASP A 171 -24.62 -4.78 8.35
CA ASP A 171 -25.10 -4.68 6.98
C ASP A 171 -24.11 -5.35 6.01
N PRO A 172 -24.52 -6.42 5.29
CA PRO A 172 -23.66 -7.15 4.36
C PRO A 172 -23.06 -6.29 3.23
N SER A 173 -23.74 -5.21 2.85
CA SER A 173 -23.26 -4.29 1.81
C SER A 173 -22.04 -3.50 2.25
N ARG A 174 -21.85 -3.29 3.55
CA ARG A 174 -20.66 -2.61 4.09
C ARG A 174 -19.38 -3.40 3.90
N TRP A 175 -19.48 -4.71 3.82
CA TRP A 175 -18.36 -5.61 3.59
C TRP A 175 -18.01 -5.77 2.11
N SER A 176 -18.86 -5.26 1.20
CA SER A 176 -18.64 -5.35 -0.25
C SER A 176 -17.26 -4.80 -0.67
N GLN A 177 -16.96 -3.56 -0.28
CA GLN A 177 -15.72 -2.88 -0.71
C GLN A 177 -14.44 -3.54 -0.17
N PRO A 178 -14.29 -3.79 1.15
CA PRO A 178 -13.10 -4.46 1.66
C PRO A 178 -12.94 -5.87 1.11
N PHE A 179 -14.03 -6.62 0.96
CA PHE A 179 -13.97 -7.97 0.39
C PHE A 179 -13.58 -7.96 -1.09
N ALA A 180 -14.13 -7.04 -1.89
CA ALA A 180 -13.77 -6.88 -3.30
C ALA A 180 -12.28 -6.50 -3.46
N ALA A 181 -11.77 -5.60 -2.62
CA ALA A 181 -10.35 -5.25 -2.61
C ALA A 181 -9.47 -6.45 -2.26
N LEU A 182 -9.87 -7.22 -1.25
CA LEU A 182 -9.14 -8.43 -0.84
C LEU A 182 -9.09 -9.47 -1.96
N LEU A 183 -10.21 -9.69 -2.67
CA LEU A 183 -10.26 -10.59 -3.82
C LEU A 183 -9.34 -10.11 -4.95
N GLY A 184 -9.36 -8.83 -5.29
CA GLY A 184 -8.49 -8.27 -6.34
C GLY A 184 -7.01 -8.40 -5.99
N ALA A 185 -6.64 -8.12 -4.74
CA ALA A 185 -5.27 -8.31 -4.27
C ALA A 185 -4.84 -9.78 -4.28
N TYR A 186 -5.74 -10.69 -3.88
CA TYR A 186 -5.49 -12.13 -3.91
C TYR A 186 -5.25 -12.61 -5.34
N GLU A 187 -6.14 -12.28 -6.27
CA GLU A 187 -6.05 -12.71 -7.66
C GLU A 187 -4.77 -12.20 -8.34
N ALA A 188 -4.41 -10.93 -8.12
CA ALA A 188 -3.18 -10.37 -8.66
C ALA A 188 -1.90 -11.01 -8.11
N GLN A 189 -1.95 -11.67 -6.96
CA GLN A 189 -0.82 -12.41 -6.40
C GLN A 189 -0.75 -13.86 -6.86
N MET A 190 -1.88 -14.44 -7.27
CA MET A 190 -1.96 -15.84 -7.66
C MET A 190 -1.75 -16.06 -9.17
N GLY A 191 -1.98 -15.04 -9.99
CA GLY A 191 -1.78 -15.03 -11.45
C GLY A 191 -0.44 -14.49 -11.84
#